data_1f418812ab94ed264386b3740afe6ad4
#
_entry.id   1f418812ab94ed264386b3740afe6ad4
#
_cell.length_a   1.000
_cell.length_b   1.000
_cell.length_c   1.000
_cell.angle_alpha   90.00
_cell.angle_beta   90.00
_cell.angle_gamma   90.00
#
_symmetry.space_group_name_H-M   'P 1'
#
loop_
_entity.id
_entity.type
_entity.pdbx_description
1 polymer ?
#
loop_
_entity_poly.entity_id
_entity_poly.type
_entity_poly.pdbx_seq_one_letter_code
_entity_poly.pdbx_strand_id
1 'polypeptide(L)'
;MLKVIRKFFAFCGEENRRKFITSIRLNVIQALFEALKIPAIAVMIRALMNGTVDTKDILLSLGIMLISIAGSGLLKSKAVMLQTEGGYDTCAKKRVEIAEHLRYLPMGYFNANSLGQITSITTNIMESLENIATRVVMLVCDGLLTTSLIVIMLFFFDWRIACVLLCGFSLFLFANSRLRIASEKVSGKKIRADERLVEKVLEYLQGMTEVKAYRLTGVKSKELNEAISENSKINTDMEMTLVPRIALQSFIAKLTGVAMVAFSCVFYCAGSMDALNAVVMVISAFIIYTGLETAGQYSSLLRVVDMSVDRAQEILNTPQMDISGENITPAMHDITAQDIAFSYEKRKIIDGISLHIPEKTTTAIVGPSGGGKTTLVNLLARFWDVDGGTVMLGGRNVKDYDMDSLMANFSFVFQSVYLFHDTIANNIRFGQPGAPMEDVIAAAKKARCHDFISSLPQGYDTVVGEGGASLSGGEKQRISIARAMMKNAPVIFLDEATANVDPENENELMHAIQALTAEKTVIMIAHRLKTVERADQIIVVDHGKIVQHGTHTELMEQDGIYRNFIGERREAASWKVHK
;
A
#
# COMPACT_ATOMS: atom_id res chain seq x y z
N MET A 1 -15.89 4.09 -19.46
CA MET A 1 -14.61 4.45 -20.06
C MET A 1 -14.16 5.85 -19.67
N LEU A 2 -14.81 6.92 -20.12
CA LEU A 2 -14.46 8.31 -19.72
C LEU A 2 -14.43 8.53 -18.21
N LYS A 3 -15.31 7.88 -17.44
CA LYS A 3 -15.33 7.95 -15.96
C LYS A 3 -14.05 7.40 -15.36
N VAL A 4 -13.54 6.27 -15.85
CA VAL A 4 -12.29 5.65 -15.36
C VAL A 4 -11.09 6.52 -15.71
N ILE A 5 -11.03 7.03 -16.94
CA ILE A 5 -9.96 7.94 -17.39
C ILE A 5 -9.94 9.22 -16.52
N ARG A 6 -11.11 9.81 -16.28
CA ARG A 6 -11.23 11.01 -15.42
C ARG A 6 -10.78 10.73 -13.98
N LYS A 7 -11.14 9.56 -13.45
CA LYS A 7 -10.76 9.11 -12.11
C LYS A 7 -9.24 8.91 -12.02
N PHE A 8 -8.63 8.23 -13.00
CA PHE A 8 -7.19 8.07 -13.07
C PHE A 8 -6.47 9.42 -13.14
N PHE A 9 -6.93 10.36 -13.98
CA PHE A 9 -6.33 11.69 -14.06
C PHE A 9 -6.51 12.53 -12.77
N ALA A 10 -7.61 12.32 -12.03
CA ALA A 10 -7.78 12.93 -10.72
C ALA A 10 -6.80 12.34 -9.69
N PHE A 11 -6.53 11.02 -9.77
CA PHE A 11 -5.57 10.33 -8.93
C PHE A 11 -4.13 10.80 -9.17
N CYS A 12 -3.77 11.15 -10.44
CA CYS A 12 -2.42 11.57 -10.81
C CYS A 12 -1.98 12.91 -10.20
N GLY A 13 -2.90 13.70 -9.65
CA GLY A 13 -2.60 15.06 -9.21
C GLY A 13 -2.49 16.05 -10.37
N GLU A 14 -2.41 17.34 -10.05
CA GLU A 14 -2.59 18.38 -11.08
C GLU A 14 -1.39 18.50 -12.04
N GLU A 15 -0.17 18.35 -11.54
CA GLU A 15 1.06 18.43 -12.34
C GLU A 15 1.10 17.30 -13.39
N ASN A 16 0.94 16.05 -12.95
CA ASN A 16 1.00 14.90 -13.86
C ASN A 16 -0.21 14.82 -14.79
N ARG A 17 -1.38 15.25 -14.31
CA ARG A 17 -2.57 15.44 -15.17
C ARG A 17 -2.28 16.37 -16.33
N ARG A 18 -1.53 17.46 -16.12
CA ARG A 18 -1.11 18.38 -17.22
C ARG A 18 -0.21 17.67 -18.24
N LYS A 19 0.73 16.82 -17.79
CA LYS A 19 1.58 15.99 -18.67
C LYS A 19 0.73 15.05 -19.54
N PHE A 20 -0.25 14.36 -18.94
CA PHE A 20 -1.18 13.48 -19.68
C PHE A 20 -2.05 14.26 -20.68
N ILE A 21 -2.62 15.41 -20.29
CA ILE A 21 -3.40 16.25 -21.21
C ILE A 21 -2.53 16.75 -22.37
N THR A 22 -1.30 17.14 -22.11
CA THR A 22 -0.34 17.56 -23.16
C THR A 22 -0.03 16.39 -24.09
N SER A 23 0.19 15.17 -23.55
CA SER A 23 0.35 13.96 -24.35
C SER A 23 -0.86 13.70 -25.26
N ILE A 24 -2.09 13.83 -24.74
CA ILE A 24 -3.31 13.68 -25.54
C ILE A 24 -3.36 14.72 -26.67
N ARG A 25 -3.02 15.99 -26.41
CA ARG A 25 -2.96 17.04 -27.45
C ARG A 25 -1.94 16.71 -28.53
N LEU A 26 -0.75 16.20 -28.13
CA LEU A 26 0.26 15.76 -29.07
C LEU A 26 -0.21 14.56 -29.90
N ASN A 27 -0.96 13.62 -29.31
CA ASN A 27 -1.54 12.48 -30.03
C ASN A 27 -2.62 12.91 -31.04
N VAL A 28 -3.40 13.96 -30.74
CA VAL A 28 -4.35 14.54 -31.72
C VAL A 28 -3.59 15.10 -32.93
N ILE A 29 -2.51 15.84 -32.71
CA ILE A 29 -1.67 16.39 -33.79
C ILE A 29 -0.96 15.25 -34.54
N GLN A 30 -0.46 14.24 -33.84
CA GLN A 30 0.15 13.05 -34.41
C GLN A 30 -0.83 12.30 -35.33
N ALA A 31 -2.09 12.17 -34.92
CA ALA A 31 -3.13 11.54 -35.73
C ALA A 31 -3.40 12.30 -37.06
N LEU A 32 -3.28 13.65 -37.05
CA LEU A 32 -3.34 14.45 -38.29
C LEU A 32 -2.19 14.13 -39.24
N PHE A 33 -0.94 14.01 -38.72
CA PHE A 33 0.21 13.59 -39.51
C PHE A 33 0.04 12.16 -40.05
N GLU A 34 -0.49 11.24 -39.21
CA GLU A 34 -0.80 9.87 -39.61
C GLU A 34 -1.82 9.80 -40.78
N ALA A 35 -2.82 10.69 -40.72
CA ALA A 35 -3.86 10.78 -41.77
C ALA A 35 -3.30 11.28 -43.11
N LEU A 36 -2.16 11.99 -43.15
CA LEU A 36 -1.52 12.41 -44.41
C LEU A 36 -1.06 11.24 -45.30
N LYS A 37 -0.97 10.01 -44.76
CA LYS A 37 -0.71 8.81 -45.55
C LYS A 37 -1.77 8.58 -46.62
N ILE A 38 -3.04 8.93 -46.34
CA ILE A 38 -4.16 8.74 -47.27
C ILE A 38 -4.01 9.64 -48.50
N PRO A 39 -3.86 10.96 -48.42
CA PRO A 39 -3.63 11.82 -49.57
C PRO A 39 -2.31 11.53 -50.30
N ALA A 40 -1.24 11.09 -49.60
CA ALA A 40 0.02 10.68 -50.24
C ALA A 40 -0.23 9.49 -51.22
N ILE A 41 -0.98 8.48 -50.75
CA ILE A 41 -1.37 7.32 -51.55
C ILE A 41 -2.33 7.75 -52.68
N ALA A 42 -3.28 8.66 -52.42
CA ALA A 42 -4.23 9.14 -53.41
C ALA A 42 -3.56 9.84 -54.60
N VAL A 43 -2.51 10.65 -54.35
CA VAL A 43 -1.71 11.29 -55.40
C VAL A 43 -1.10 10.25 -56.33
N MET A 44 -0.50 9.20 -55.78
CA MET A 44 0.13 8.14 -56.56
C MET A 44 -0.87 7.29 -57.35
N ILE A 45 -2.01 6.94 -56.73
CA ILE A 45 -3.09 6.20 -57.41
C ILE A 45 -3.64 7.05 -58.56
N ARG A 46 -3.87 8.34 -58.35
CA ARG A 46 -4.36 9.27 -59.41
C ARG A 46 -3.42 9.29 -60.60
N ALA A 47 -2.11 9.41 -60.38
CA ALA A 47 -1.09 9.41 -61.44
C ALA A 47 -1.08 8.07 -62.22
N LEU A 48 -1.16 6.92 -61.51
CA LEU A 48 -1.24 5.60 -62.12
C LEU A 48 -2.49 5.41 -62.98
N MET A 49 -3.65 5.89 -62.50
CA MET A 49 -4.92 5.76 -63.24
C MET A 49 -4.96 6.62 -64.48
N ASN A 50 -4.31 7.79 -64.48
CA ASN A 50 -4.23 8.67 -65.61
C ASN A 50 -3.19 8.22 -66.65
N GLY A 51 -2.40 7.16 -66.37
CA GLY A 51 -1.34 6.68 -67.26
C GLY A 51 -0.15 7.64 -67.41
N THR A 52 -0.07 8.70 -66.62
CA THR A 52 0.96 9.74 -66.67
C THR A 52 1.64 9.87 -65.32
N VAL A 53 2.50 8.91 -65.01
CA VAL A 53 3.31 9.00 -63.79
C VAL A 53 4.51 9.93 -64.04
N ASP A 54 4.43 11.16 -63.55
CA ASP A 54 5.55 12.13 -63.67
C ASP A 54 6.41 12.03 -62.39
N THR A 55 7.69 12.41 -62.55
CA THR A 55 8.65 12.53 -61.42
C THR A 55 8.14 13.47 -60.33
N LYS A 56 7.34 14.44 -60.70
CA LYS A 56 6.71 15.39 -59.75
C LYS A 56 5.69 14.71 -58.83
N ASP A 57 4.85 13.78 -59.35
CA ASP A 57 3.86 13.07 -58.56
C ASP A 57 4.53 12.11 -57.58
N ILE A 58 5.61 11.45 -58.01
CA ILE A 58 6.43 10.61 -57.15
C ILE A 58 7.07 11.44 -56.02
N LEU A 59 7.73 12.57 -56.35
CA LEU A 59 8.37 13.43 -55.35
C LEU A 59 7.35 14.04 -54.37
N LEU A 60 6.17 14.43 -54.87
CA LEU A 60 5.09 14.97 -54.01
C LEU A 60 4.56 13.91 -53.03
N SER A 61 4.24 12.70 -53.53
CA SER A 61 3.76 11.58 -52.71
C SER A 61 4.81 11.20 -51.66
N LEU A 62 6.08 11.06 -52.10
CA LEU A 62 7.21 10.75 -51.18
C LEU A 62 7.40 11.84 -50.15
N GLY A 63 7.34 13.12 -50.53
CA GLY A 63 7.48 14.26 -49.61
C GLY A 63 6.38 14.27 -48.53
N ILE A 64 5.11 14.08 -48.95
CA ILE A 64 3.99 13.99 -48.00
C ILE A 64 4.17 12.79 -47.07
N MET A 65 4.61 11.62 -47.59
CA MET A 65 4.84 10.43 -46.79
C MET A 65 5.98 10.63 -45.75
N LEU A 66 7.09 11.22 -46.17
CA LEU A 66 8.20 11.55 -45.27
C LEU A 66 7.79 12.52 -44.16
N ILE A 67 7.03 13.57 -44.52
CA ILE A 67 6.47 14.50 -43.53
C ILE A 67 5.53 13.78 -42.54
N SER A 68 4.67 12.89 -43.06
CA SER A 68 3.78 12.07 -42.23
C SER A 68 4.56 11.20 -41.24
N ILE A 69 5.58 10.47 -41.72
CA ILE A 69 6.36 9.54 -40.90
C ILE A 69 7.19 10.31 -39.87
N ALA A 70 7.92 11.35 -40.29
CA ALA A 70 8.76 12.16 -39.40
C ALA A 70 7.92 12.89 -38.36
N GLY A 71 6.85 13.55 -38.77
CA GLY A 71 5.96 14.31 -37.88
C GLY A 71 5.25 13.39 -36.88
N SER A 72 4.66 12.27 -37.34
CA SER A 72 3.99 11.31 -36.44
C SER A 72 4.99 10.66 -35.47
N GLY A 73 6.18 10.28 -35.93
CA GLY A 73 7.20 9.63 -35.11
C GLY A 73 7.73 10.55 -33.99
N LEU A 74 8.06 11.79 -34.32
CA LEU A 74 8.56 12.76 -33.34
C LEU A 74 7.50 13.11 -32.27
N LEU A 75 6.26 13.37 -32.73
CA LEU A 75 5.16 13.69 -31.81
C LEU A 75 4.80 12.52 -30.91
N LYS A 76 4.76 11.29 -31.46
CA LYS A 76 4.50 10.07 -30.70
C LYS A 76 5.58 9.82 -29.65
N SER A 77 6.84 9.97 -30.04
CA SER A 77 7.96 9.83 -29.09
C SER A 77 7.81 10.79 -27.93
N LYS A 78 7.57 12.07 -28.20
CA LYS A 78 7.39 13.09 -27.14
C LYS A 78 6.13 12.83 -26.29
N ALA A 79 5.03 12.42 -26.89
CA ALA A 79 3.81 12.06 -26.17
C ALA A 79 4.02 10.89 -25.22
N VAL A 80 4.72 9.82 -25.69
CA VAL A 80 5.05 8.64 -24.88
C VAL A 80 6.02 9.01 -23.73
N MET A 81 7.00 9.87 -23.97
CA MET A 81 7.91 10.33 -22.90
C MET A 81 7.16 11.06 -21.79
N LEU A 82 6.28 12.03 -22.13
CA LEU A 82 5.47 12.73 -21.15
C LEU A 82 4.53 11.80 -20.38
N GLN A 83 3.94 10.84 -21.06
CA GLN A 83 3.08 9.83 -20.48
C GLN A 83 3.85 8.95 -19.47
N THR A 84 5.02 8.47 -19.86
CA THR A 84 5.87 7.61 -19.03
C THR A 84 6.33 8.37 -17.79
N GLU A 85 6.88 9.57 -17.97
CA GLU A 85 7.29 10.46 -16.87
C GLU A 85 6.13 10.73 -15.92
N GLY A 86 4.95 11.13 -16.43
CA GLY A 86 3.77 11.41 -15.62
C GLY A 86 3.25 10.17 -14.86
N GLY A 87 3.35 8.97 -15.44
CA GLY A 87 2.94 7.73 -14.80
C GLY A 87 3.85 7.31 -13.66
N TYR A 88 5.16 7.25 -13.91
CA TYR A 88 6.15 6.87 -12.89
C TYR A 88 6.19 7.88 -11.74
N ASP A 89 6.19 9.19 -12.04
CA ASP A 89 6.16 10.23 -11.01
C ASP A 89 4.88 10.18 -10.16
N THR A 90 3.73 9.90 -10.79
CA THR A 90 2.47 9.70 -10.05
C THR A 90 2.59 8.56 -9.05
N CYS A 91 3.08 7.39 -9.47
CA CYS A 91 3.19 6.24 -8.60
C CYS A 91 4.21 6.45 -7.48
N ALA A 92 5.34 7.09 -7.79
CA ALA A 92 6.34 7.45 -6.78
C ALA A 92 5.76 8.39 -5.71
N LYS A 93 5.12 9.49 -6.13
CA LYS A 93 4.46 10.43 -5.21
C LYS A 93 3.36 9.77 -4.38
N LYS A 94 2.56 8.88 -4.99
CA LYS A 94 1.49 8.17 -4.28
C LYS A 94 2.02 7.13 -3.29
N ARG A 95 3.14 6.45 -3.58
CA ARG A 95 3.81 5.58 -2.59
C ARG A 95 4.25 6.38 -1.36
N VAL A 96 4.85 7.56 -1.56
CA VAL A 96 5.23 8.45 -0.45
C VAL A 96 4.00 8.92 0.32
N GLU A 97 2.95 9.39 -0.38
CA GLU A 97 1.70 9.84 0.24
C GLU A 97 1.03 8.73 1.07
N ILE A 98 1.02 7.47 0.56
CA ILE A 98 0.51 6.32 1.30
C ILE A 98 1.40 6.05 2.53
N ALA A 99 2.73 6.09 2.41
CA ALA A 99 3.64 5.86 3.54
C ALA A 99 3.46 6.91 4.64
N GLU A 100 3.35 8.19 4.27
CA GLU A 100 3.05 9.28 5.20
C GLU A 100 1.67 9.12 5.84
N HIS A 101 0.65 8.72 5.06
CA HIS A 101 -0.68 8.47 5.58
C HIS A 101 -0.72 7.33 6.60
N LEU A 102 0.00 6.23 6.31
CA LEU A 102 0.11 5.08 7.21
C LEU A 102 0.73 5.45 8.56
N ARG A 103 1.66 6.42 8.60
CA ARG A 103 2.31 6.87 9.84
C ARG A 103 1.32 7.34 10.91
N TYR A 104 0.19 7.90 10.48
CA TYR A 104 -0.81 8.50 11.36
C TYR A 104 -2.08 7.66 11.51
N LEU A 105 -2.09 6.42 11.01
CA LEU A 105 -3.18 5.49 11.26
C LEU A 105 -3.07 4.89 12.67
N PRO A 106 -4.20 4.62 13.35
CA PRO A 106 -4.17 3.93 14.64
C PRO A 106 -3.52 2.56 14.51
N MET A 107 -2.75 2.14 15.51
CA MET A 107 -1.99 0.88 15.49
C MET A 107 -2.86 -0.37 15.22
N GLY A 108 -4.15 -0.34 15.55
CA GLY A 108 -5.10 -1.42 15.24
C GLY A 108 -5.27 -1.70 13.75
N TYR A 109 -4.96 -0.73 12.90
CA TYR A 109 -4.96 -0.91 11.45
C TYR A 109 -3.88 -1.91 10.99
N PHE A 110 -2.75 -2.00 11.73
CA PHE A 110 -1.61 -2.84 11.40
C PHE A 110 -1.72 -4.26 11.99
N ASN A 111 -2.92 -4.81 12.06
CA ASN A 111 -3.10 -6.22 12.39
C ASN A 111 -2.58 -7.15 11.27
N ALA A 112 -2.45 -8.44 11.54
CA ALA A 112 -1.89 -9.41 10.59
C ALA A 112 -2.58 -9.41 9.21
N ASN A 113 -3.91 -9.22 9.17
CA ASN A 113 -4.67 -9.17 7.92
C ASN A 113 -4.43 -7.88 7.15
N SER A 114 -4.30 -6.74 7.86
CA SER A 114 -4.00 -5.45 7.25
C SER A 114 -2.61 -5.38 6.65
N LEU A 115 -1.61 -6.02 7.24
CA LEU A 115 -0.22 -5.97 6.77
C LEU A 115 -0.08 -6.58 5.36
N GLY A 116 -0.66 -7.73 5.11
CA GLY A 116 -0.67 -8.36 3.77
C GLY A 116 -1.38 -7.50 2.74
N GLN A 117 -2.48 -6.88 3.11
CA GLN A 117 -3.23 -5.95 2.25
C GLN A 117 -2.43 -4.68 1.94
N ILE A 118 -1.84 -4.05 2.96
CA ILE A 118 -0.99 -2.86 2.80
C ILE A 118 0.19 -3.15 1.87
N THR A 119 0.89 -4.28 2.10
CA THR A 119 2.00 -4.71 1.25
C THR A 119 1.56 -4.91 -0.19
N SER A 120 0.44 -5.61 -0.42
CA SER A 120 -0.11 -5.83 -1.76
C SER A 120 -0.43 -4.50 -2.47
N ILE A 121 -0.97 -3.52 -1.75
CA ILE A 121 -1.34 -2.22 -2.34
C ILE A 121 -0.09 -1.40 -2.66
N THR A 122 0.86 -1.31 -1.74
CA THR A 122 2.08 -0.50 -1.92
C THR A 122 3.05 -1.07 -2.96
N THR A 123 3.01 -2.38 -3.20
CA THR A 123 3.85 -3.09 -4.19
C THR A 123 3.06 -3.39 -5.47
N ASN A 124 2.26 -4.44 -5.47
CA ASN A 124 1.64 -5.02 -6.68
C ASN A 124 0.63 -4.08 -7.35
N ILE A 125 -0.23 -3.41 -6.56
CA ILE A 125 -1.24 -2.51 -7.12
C ILE A 125 -0.59 -1.25 -7.67
N MET A 126 0.38 -0.68 -6.95
CA MET A 126 1.12 0.49 -7.45
C MET A 126 1.96 0.16 -8.68
N GLU A 127 2.58 -1.03 -8.75
CA GLU A 127 3.27 -1.52 -9.95
C GLU A 127 2.32 -1.71 -11.13
N SER A 128 1.13 -2.25 -10.89
CA SER A 128 0.08 -2.36 -11.90
C SER A 128 -0.37 -1.00 -12.43
N LEU A 129 -0.51 0.00 -11.56
CA LEU A 129 -0.81 1.38 -11.97
C LEU A 129 0.32 1.99 -12.79
N GLU A 130 1.56 1.75 -12.40
CA GLU A 130 2.76 2.25 -13.07
C GLU A 130 2.89 1.70 -14.49
N ASN A 131 2.79 0.37 -14.64
CA ASN A 131 3.06 -0.33 -15.90
C ASN A 131 1.83 -0.43 -16.81
N ILE A 132 0.64 -0.68 -16.24
CA ILE A 132 -0.57 -0.96 -17.00
C ILE A 132 -1.41 0.29 -17.19
N ALA A 133 -1.73 1.03 -16.11
CA ALA A 133 -2.68 2.12 -16.18
C ALA A 133 -2.24 3.21 -17.13
N THR A 134 -0.98 3.64 -17.01
CA THR A 134 -0.39 4.68 -17.83
C THR A 134 -0.46 4.34 -19.32
N ARG A 135 -0.07 3.13 -19.69
CA ARG A 135 -0.06 2.69 -21.08
C ARG A 135 -1.46 2.43 -21.62
N VAL A 136 -2.31 1.73 -20.86
CA VAL A 136 -3.65 1.33 -21.28
C VAL A 136 -4.57 2.54 -21.49
N VAL A 137 -4.57 3.48 -20.56
CA VAL A 137 -5.39 4.71 -20.67
C VAL A 137 -5.04 5.46 -21.95
N MET A 138 -3.75 5.58 -22.25
CA MET A 138 -3.30 6.33 -23.43
C MET A 138 -3.55 5.56 -24.74
N LEU A 139 -3.33 4.25 -24.78
CA LEU A 139 -3.63 3.44 -25.98
C LEU A 139 -5.12 3.47 -26.35
N VAL A 140 -5.99 3.45 -25.34
CA VAL A 140 -7.43 3.56 -25.58
C VAL A 140 -7.80 4.96 -26.05
N CYS A 141 -7.22 6.01 -25.46
CA CYS A 141 -7.44 7.39 -25.93
C CYS A 141 -6.94 7.58 -27.35
N ASP A 142 -5.72 7.11 -27.67
CA ASP A 142 -5.11 7.23 -28.99
C ASP A 142 -5.96 6.52 -30.07
N GLY A 143 -6.33 5.26 -29.83
CA GLY A 143 -7.15 4.50 -30.77
C GLY A 143 -8.51 5.12 -31.06
N LEU A 144 -9.18 5.68 -30.04
CA LEU A 144 -10.46 6.38 -30.22
C LEU A 144 -10.31 7.73 -30.91
N LEU A 145 -9.30 8.50 -30.56
CA LEU A 145 -9.04 9.81 -31.16
C LEU A 145 -8.67 9.67 -32.65
N THR A 146 -7.75 8.75 -32.95
CA THR A 146 -7.32 8.47 -34.33
C THR A 146 -8.50 8.00 -35.17
N THR A 147 -9.29 7.04 -34.68
CA THR A 147 -10.49 6.57 -35.40
C THR A 147 -11.49 7.68 -35.61
N SER A 148 -11.79 8.50 -34.60
CA SER A 148 -12.75 9.61 -34.71
C SER A 148 -12.29 10.64 -35.76
N LEU A 149 -11.00 10.97 -35.79
CA LEU A 149 -10.43 11.91 -36.74
C LEU A 149 -10.52 11.38 -38.18
N ILE A 150 -10.20 10.08 -38.38
CA ILE A 150 -10.30 9.46 -39.69
C ILE A 150 -11.77 9.41 -40.17
N VAL A 151 -12.73 9.10 -39.29
CA VAL A 151 -14.17 9.19 -39.62
C VAL A 151 -14.52 10.58 -40.14
N ILE A 152 -14.11 11.62 -39.42
CA ILE A 152 -14.37 13.03 -39.82
C ILE A 152 -13.73 13.32 -41.17
N MET A 153 -12.50 12.88 -41.40
CA MET A 153 -11.80 13.09 -42.66
C MET A 153 -12.48 12.38 -43.84
N LEU A 154 -12.98 11.17 -43.63
CA LEU A 154 -13.67 10.43 -44.69
C LEU A 154 -15.00 11.06 -45.12
N PHE A 155 -15.65 11.86 -44.28
CA PHE A 155 -16.83 12.66 -44.71
C PHE A 155 -16.52 13.62 -45.87
N PHE A 156 -15.27 14.10 -45.97
CA PHE A 156 -14.85 14.99 -47.08
C PHE A 156 -14.59 14.24 -48.39
N PHE A 157 -14.36 12.90 -48.32
CA PHE A 157 -14.16 12.08 -49.51
C PHE A 157 -15.48 11.49 -50.02
N ASP A 158 -16.19 10.74 -49.16
CA ASP A 158 -17.53 10.21 -49.48
C ASP A 158 -18.33 10.03 -48.17
N TRP A 159 -19.39 10.82 -48.00
CA TRP A 159 -20.23 10.82 -46.81
C TRP A 159 -20.96 9.46 -46.60
N ARG A 160 -21.25 8.69 -47.67
CA ARG A 160 -21.96 7.43 -47.59
C ARG A 160 -21.12 6.35 -46.92
N ILE A 161 -19.83 6.26 -47.27
CA ILE A 161 -18.89 5.35 -46.65
C ILE A 161 -18.58 5.79 -45.21
N ALA A 162 -18.48 7.10 -44.97
CA ALA A 162 -18.33 7.64 -43.61
C ALA A 162 -19.53 7.25 -42.73
N CYS A 163 -20.76 7.22 -43.25
CA CYS A 163 -21.93 6.73 -42.49
C CYS A 163 -21.85 5.21 -42.18
N VAL A 164 -21.34 4.37 -43.11
CA VAL A 164 -21.09 2.96 -42.85
C VAL A 164 -20.11 2.79 -41.69
N LEU A 165 -19.01 3.55 -41.72
CA LEU A 165 -18.01 3.55 -40.64
C LEU A 165 -18.59 4.03 -39.31
N LEU A 166 -19.40 5.11 -39.30
CA LEU A 166 -20.06 5.62 -38.10
C LEU A 166 -21.00 4.57 -37.49
N CYS A 167 -21.73 3.84 -38.31
CA CYS A 167 -22.58 2.73 -37.87
C CYS A 167 -21.75 1.61 -37.24
N GLY A 168 -20.65 1.20 -37.88
CA GLY A 168 -19.72 0.19 -37.35
C GLY A 168 -19.07 0.63 -36.05
N PHE A 169 -18.65 1.90 -35.93
CA PHE A 169 -18.09 2.49 -34.73
C PHE A 169 -19.11 2.49 -33.57
N SER A 170 -20.37 2.84 -33.87
CA SER A 170 -21.44 2.80 -32.85
C SER A 170 -21.70 1.37 -32.37
N LEU A 171 -21.71 0.40 -33.27
CA LEU A 171 -21.86 -1.03 -32.93
C LEU A 171 -20.67 -1.55 -32.11
N PHE A 172 -19.47 -1.12 -32.46
CA PHE A 172 -18.26 -1.39 -31.67
C PHE A 172 -18.37 -0.85 -30.25
N LEU A 173 -18.78 0.41 -30.06
CA LEU A 173 -18.98 0.99 -28.73
C LEU A 173 -20.06 0.26 -27.93
N PHE A 174 -21.13 -0.20 -28.59
CA PHE A 174 -22.15 -1.02 -27.94
C PHE A 174 -21.57 -2.37 -27.47
N ALA A 175 -20.82 -3.09 -28.32
CA ALA A 175 -20.14 -4.32 -27.93
C ALA A 175 -19.15 -4.09 -26.78
N ASN A 176 -18.41 -2.99 -26.82
CA ASN A 176 -17.50 -2.59 -25.74
C ASN A 176 -18.25 -2.36 -24.41
N SER A 177 -19.44 -1.78 -24.43
CA SER A 177 -20.25 -1.61 -23.22
C SER A 177 -20.66 -2.95 -22.60
N ARG A 178 -20.98 -3.95 -23.44
CA ARG A 178 -21.31 -5.32 -23.02
C ARG A 178 -20.09 -6.06 -22.45
N LEU A 179 -18.92 -5.87 -23.05
CA LEU A 179 -17.66 -6.37 -22.53
C LEU A 179 -17.37 -5.80 -21.12
N ARG A 180 -17.56 -4.50 -20.94
CA ARG A 180 -17.36 -3.83 -19.64
C ARG A 180 -18.25 -4.41 -18.55
N ILE A 181 -19.56 -4.58 -18.81
CA ILE A 181 -20.51 -5.16 -17.85
C ILE A 181 -20.10 -6.59 -17.47
N ALA A 182 -19.63 -7.39 -18.43
CA ALA A 182 -19.13 -8.73 -18.15
C ALA A 182 -17.85 -8.72 -17.31
N SER A 183 -16.92 -7.82 -17.61
CA SER A 183 -15.68 -7.65 -16.85
C SER A 183 -15.97 -7.25 -15.39
N GLU A 184 -16.91 -6.33 -15.16
CA GLU A 184 -17.33 -5.91 -13.80
C GLU A 184 -17.80 -7.09 -12.94
N LYS A 185 -18.53 -8.04 -13.52
CA LYS A 185 -19.06 -9.22 -12.80
C LYS A 185 -17.99 -10.21 -12.35
N VAL A 186 -16.93 -10.38 -13.15
CA VAL A 186 -15.89 -11.40 -12.87
C VAL A 186 -14.67 -10.84 -12.12
N SER A 187 -14.37 -9.56 -12.31
CA SER A 187 -13.18 -8.93 -11.69
C SER A 187 -13.17 -8.99 -10.16
N GLY A 188 -14.33 -8.82 -9.50
CA GLY A 188 -14.42 -8.90 -8.05
C GLY A 188 -14.12 -10.30 -7.48
N LYS A 189 -14.42 -11.36 -8.25
CA LYS A 189 -14.06 -12.73 -7.88
C LYS A 189 -12.55 -12.97 -8.01
N LYS A 190 -11.96 -12.47 -9.10
CA LYS A 190 -10.52 -12.58 -9.35
C LYS A 190 -9.71 -11.96 -8.20
N ILE A 191 -10.04 -10.73 -7.80
CA ILE A 191 -9.30 -10.06 -6.71
C ILE A 191 -9.35 -10.86 -5.41
N ARG A 192 -10.55 -11.32 -5.01
CA ARG A 192 -10.67 -12.15 -3.81
C ARG A 192 -9.87 -13.44 -3.87
N ALA A 193 -9.77 -14.04 -5.06
CA ALA A 193 -8.97 -15.25 -5.26
C ALA A 193 -7.47 -14.93 -5.20
N ASP A 194 -7.03 -13.80 -5.76
CA ASP A 194 -5.64 -13.33 -5.68
C ASP A 194 -5.26 -13.01 -4.22
N GLU A 195 -6.12 -12.29 -3.47
CA GLU A 195 -5.93 -11.98 -2.05
C GLU A 195 -5.83 -13.25 -1.20
N ARG A 196 -6.75 -14.22 -1.40
CA ARG A 196 -6.74 -15.50 -0.70
C ARG A 196 -5.49 -16.33 -1.01
N LEU A 197 -5.04 -16.32 -2.27
CA LEU A 197 -3.80 -17.00 -2.65
C LEU A 197 -2.60 -16.42 -1.91
N VAL A 198 -2.46 -15.09 -1.89
CA VAL A 198 -1.37 -14.41 -1.16
C VAL A 198 -1.43 -14.73 0.33
N GLU A 199 -2.62 -14.67 0.95
CA GLU A 199 -2.83 -15.02 2.35
C GLU A 199 -2.34 -16.45 2.65
N LYS A 200 -2.75 -17.44 1.82
CA LYS A 200 -2.37 -18.84 2.02
C LYS A 200 -0.89 -19.11 1.76
N VAL A 201 -0.26 -18.39 0.82
CA VAL A 201 1.19 -18.45 0.62
C VAL A 201 1.94 -17.92 1.84
N LEU A 202 1.52 -16.75 2.37
CA LEU A 202 2.14 -16.15 3.55
C LEU A 202 1.96 -17.04 4.79
N GLU A 203 0.75 -17.55 5.04
CA GLU A 203 0.47 -18.51 6.13
C GLU A 203 1.39 -19.73 6.03
N TYR A 204 1.53 -20.32 4.85
CA TYR A 204 2.38 -21.49 4.62
C TYR A 204 3.87 -21.20 4.87
N LEU A 205 4.36 -20.03 4.42
CA LEU A 205 5.75 -19.63 4.60
C LEU A 205 6.06 -19.27 6.05
N GLN A 206 5.19 -18.53 6.73
CA GLN A 206 5.36 -18.16 8.14
C GLN A 206 5.29 -19.38 9.05
N GLY A 207 4.40 -20.34 8.75
CA GLY A 207 4.26 -21.61 9.49
C GLY A 207 5.20 -22.72 9.01
N MET A 208 6.25 -22.42 8.22
CA MET A 208 7.09 -23.47 7.63
C MET A 208 7.82 -24.33 8.66
N THR A 209 8.18 -23.75 9.80
CA THR A 209 8.80 -24.49 10.92
C THR A 209 7.87 -25.56 11.46
N GLU A 210 6.60 -25.20 11.70
CA GLU A 210 5.55 -26.09 12.18
C GLU A 210 5.20 -27.14 11.13
N VAL A 211 5.10 -26.74 9.86
CA VAL A 211 4.85 -27.64 8.73
C VAL A 211 5.91 -28.74 8.67
N LYS A 212 7.19 -28.37 8.85
CA LYS A 212 8.30 -29.33 8.88
C LYS A 212 8.32 -30.17 10.16
N ALA A 213 8.18 -29.53 11.34
CA ALA A 213 8.25 -30.21 12.65
C ALA A 213 7.15 -31.25 12.83
N TYR A 214 5.93 -30.93 12.45
CA TYR A 214 4.74 -31.78 12.58
C TYR A 214 4.39 -32.57 11.32
N ARG A 215 5.24 -32.53 10.27
CA ARG A 215 5.00 -33.22 8.99
C ARG A 215 3.65 -32.87 8.34
N LEU A 216 3.23 -31.61 8.45
CA LEU A 216 1.94 -31.14 7.94
C LEU A 216 1.96 -30.88 6.42
N THR A 217 2.98 -31.34 5.71
CA THR A 217 3.14 -31.14 4.25
C THR A 217 1.93 -31.64 3.46
N GLY A 218 1.24 -32.71 3.93
CA GLY A 218 0.01 -33.20 3.27
C GLY A 218 -1.21 -32.30 3.48
N VAL A 219 -1.40 -31.74 4.69
CA VAL A 219 -2.60 -30.97 5.04
C VAL A 219 -2.46 -29.51 4.61
N LYS A 220 -1.39 -28.85 5.01
CA LYS A 220 -1.18 -27.43 4.70
C LYS A 220 -0.85 -27.19 3.22
N SER A 221 -0.13 -28.11 2.57
CA SER A 221 0.06 -28.02 1.13
C SER A 221 -1.25 -28.26 0.36
N LYS A 222 -2.21 -29.01 0.91
CA LYS A 222 -3.53 -29.20 0.31
C LYS A 222 -4.33 -27.87 0.29
N GLU A 223 -4.38 -27.16 1.42
CA GLU A 223 -5.03 -25.84 1.49
C GLU A 223 -4.41 -24.83 0.49
N LEU A 224 -3.08 -24.81 0.40
CA LEU A 224 -2.35 -23.98 -0.55
C LEU A 224 -2.67 -24.39 -2.00
N ASN A 225 -2.64 -25.69 -2.31
CA ASN A 225 -2.97 -26.22 -3.64
C ASN A 225 -4.42 -25.94 -4.02
N GLU A 226 -5.35 -26.00 -3.08
CA GLU A 226 -6.74 -25.62 -3.27
C GLU A 226 -6.86 -24.12 -3.63
N ALA A 227 -6.16 -23.24 -2.92
CA ALA A 227 -6.13 -21.82 -3.22
C ALA A 227 -5.50 -21.52 -4.60
N ILE A 228 -4.41 -22.21 -4.96
CA ILE A 228 -3.79 -22.13 -6.29
C ILE A 228 -4.78 -22.60 -7.38
N SER A 229 -5.42 -23.74 -7.16
CA SER A 229 -6.38 -24.33 -8.11
C SER A 229 -7.62 -23.44 -8.27
N GLU A 230 -8.15 -22.90 -7.17
CA GLU A 230 -9.26 -21.94 -7.18
C GLU A 230 -8.90 -20.67 -7.94
N ASN A 231 -7.72 -20.09 -7.68
CA ASN A 231 -7.23 -18.92 -8.38
C ASN A 231 -7.08 -19.18 -9.89
N SER A 232 -6.45 -20.31 -10.26
CA SER A 232 -6.30 -20.73 -11.66
C SER A 232 -7.66 -20.91 -12.35
N LYS A 233 -8.62 -21.56 -11.68
CA LYS A 233 -9.96 -21.75 -12.20
C LYS A 233 -10.69 -20.42 -12.41
N ILE A 234 -10.65 -19.53 -11.44
CA ILE A 234 -11.29 -18.20 -11.54
C ILE A 234 -10.66 -17.37 -12.65
N ASN A 235 -9.33 -17.41 -12.81
CA ASN A 235 -8.65 -16.74 -13.94
C ASN A 235 -9.08 -17.34 -15.28
N THR A 236 -9.15 -18.66 -15.40
CA THR A 236 -9.64 -19.35 -16.61
C THR A 236 -11.09 -18.97 -16.90
N ASP A 237 -11.98 -19.01 -15.91
CA ASP A 237 -13.40 -18.64 -16.07
C ASP A 237 -13.56 -17.17 -16.48
N MET A 238 -12.68 -16.29 -16.00
CA MET A 238 -12.63 -14.90 -16.42
C MET A 238 -12.27 -14.77 -17.89
N GLU A 239 -11.19 -15.43 -18.34
CA GLU A 239 -10.77 -15.42 -19.75
C GLU A 239 -11.84 -16.03 -20.65
N MET A 240 -12.43 -17.17 -20.29
CA MET A 240 -13.53 -17.80 -21.03
C MET A 240 -14.78 -16.90 -21.12
N THR A 241 -14.95 -16.00 -20.17
CA THR A 241 -16.03 -15.00 -20.19
C THR A 241 -15.69 -13.79 -21.07
N LEU A 242 -14.45 -13.32 -21.06
CA LEU A 242 -14.03 -12.08 -21.75
C LEU A 242 -13.62 -12.32 -23.20
N VAL A 243 -12.85 -13.39 -23.49
CA VAL A 243 -12.30 -13.69 -24.82
C VAL A 243 -13.37 -13.75 -25.92
N PRO A 244 -14.53 -14.42 -25.74
CA PRO A 244 -15.55 -14.41 -26.77
C PRO A 244 -16.13 -13.02 -27.07
N ARG A 245 -16.19 -12.15 -26.06
CA ARG A 245 -16.71 -10.79 -26.21
C ARG A 245 -15.70 -9.87 -26.88
N ILE A 246 -14.39 -10.06 -26.58
CA ILE A 246 -13.28 -9.38 -27.27
C ILE A 246 -13.24 -9.85 -28.73
N ALA A 247 -13.40 -11.14 -28.98
CA ALA A 247 -13.48 -11.70 -30.34
C ALA A 247 -14.65 -11.12 -31.12
N LEU A 248 -15.85 -11.01 -30.51
CA LEU A 248 -17.01 -10.36 -31.12
C LEU A 248 -16.74 -8.89 -31.47
N GLN A 249 -16.07 -8.16 -30.56
CA GLN A 249 -15.71 -6.76 -30.80
C GLN A 249 -14.71 -6.61 -31.97
N SER A 250 -13.69 -7.48 -32.02
CA SER A 250 -12.74 -7.53 -33.14
C SER A 250 -13.44 -7.93 -34.43
N PHE A 251 -14.38 -8.89 -34.39
CA PHE A 251 -15.18 -9.27 -35.52
C PHE A 251 -16.02 -8.12 -36.09
N ILE A 252 -16.67 -7.34 -35.23
CA ILE A 252 -17.42 -6.13 -35.60
C ILE A 252 -16.52 -5.12 -36.30
N ALA A 253 -15.31 -4.88 -35.77
CA ALA A 253 -14.35 -3.96 -36.37
C ALA A 253 -13.93 -4.44 -37.77
N LYS A 254 -13.60 -5.74 -37.92
CA LYS A 254 -13.24 -6.37 -39.23
C LYS A 254 -14.39 -6.33 -40.20
N LEU A 255 -15.60 -6.67 -39.74
CA LEU A 255 -16.81 -6.64 -40.59
C LEU A 255 -17.10 -5.21 -41.10
N THR A 256 -16.87 -4.19 -40.29
CA THR A 256 -16.98 -2.79 -40.69
C THR A 256 -16.00 -2.46 -41.84
N GLY A 257 -14.75 -2.93 -41.76
CA GLY A 257 -13.78 -2.79 -42.84
C GLY A 257 -14.24 -3.48 -44.13
N VAL A 258 -14.73 -4.72 -44.01
CA VAL A 258 -15.27 -5.48 -45.17
C VAL A 258 -16.47 -4.77 -45.76
N ALA A 259 -17.38 -4.24 -44.95
CA ALA A 259 -18.55 -3.47 -45.44
C ALA A 259 -18.10 -2.20 -46.18
N MET A 260 -17.11 -1.48 -45.68
CA MET A 260 -16.54 -0.31 -46.37
C MET A 260 -16.02 -0.68 -47.78
N VAL A 261 -15.26 -1.77 -47.85
CA VAL A 261 -14.74 -2.28 -49.15
C VAL A 261 -15.89 -2.65 -50.08
N ALA A 262 -16.85 -3.44 -49.60
CA ALA A 262 -17.99 -3.91 -50.42
C ALA A 262 -18.83 -2.73 -50.92
N PHE A 263 -19.21 -1.78 -50.05
CA PHE A 263 -20.00 -0.61 -50.49
C PHE A 263 -19.21 0.30 -51.44
N SER A 264 -17.90 0.46 -51.24
CA SER A 264 -17.04 1.23 -52.16
C SER A 264 -17.03 0.62 -53.54
N CYS A 265 -16.92 -0.72 -53.66
CA CYS A 265 -17.01 -1.43 -54.93
C CYS A 265 -18.41 -1.31 -55.59
N VAL A 266 -19.49 -1.45 -54.77
CA VAL A 266 -20.87 -1.31 -55.29
C VAL A 266 -21.11 0.11 -55.81
N PHE A 267 -20.70 1.16 -55.10
CA PHE A 267 -20.89 2.53 -55.54
C PHE A 267 -20.03 2.87 -56.77
N TYR A 268 -18.86 2.27 -56.89
CA TYR A 268 -18.04 2.38 -58.10
C TYR A 268 -18.71 1.70 -59.30
N CYS A 269 -19.16 0.47 -59.16
CA CYS A 269 -19.85 -0.25 -60.22
C CYS A 269 -21.18 0.42 -60.65
N ALA A 270 -21.86 1.07 -59.71
CA ALA A 270 -23.06 1.86 -59.98
C ALA A 270 -22.76 3.24 -60.63
N GLY A 271 -21.49 3.57 -60.91
CA GLY A 271 -21.08 4.83 -61.50
C GLY A 271 -21.28 6.08 -60.57
N SER A 272 -21.58 5.84 -59.30
CA SER A 272 -21.87 6.88 -58.31
C SER A 272 -20.65 7.29 -57.49
N MET A 273 -19.53 6.61 -57.63
CA MET A 273 -18.24 6.88 -57.00
C MET A 273 -17.12 6.83 -58.02
N ASP A 274 -16.21 7.79 -57.95
CA ASP A 274 -15.01 7.82 -58.75
C ASP A 274 -14.03 6.69 -58.35
N ALA A 275 -13.30 6.16 -59.33
CA ALA A 275 -12.36 5.04 -59.10
C ALA A 275 -11.26 5.39 -58.10
N LEU A 276 -10.78 6.65 -58.11
CA LEU A 276 -9.80 7.15 -57.12
C LEU A 276 -10.35 7.06 -55.71
N ASN A 277 -11.57 7.59 -55.51
CA ASN A 277 -12.21 7.56 -54.20
C ASN A 277 -12.50 6.11 -53.75
N ALA A 278 -12.91 5.21 -54.64
CA ALA A 278 -13.13 3.82 -54.30
C ALA A 278 -11.86 3.13 -53.77
N VAL A 279 -10.73 3.32 -54.45
CA VAL A 279 -9.45 2.73 -54.03
C VAL A 279 -8.95 3.36 -52.71
N VAL A 280 -9.08 4.67 -52.54
CA VAL A 280 -8.74 5.36 -51.29
C VAL A 280 -9.57 4.85 -50.12
N MET A 281 -10.88 4.61 -50.31
CA MET A 281 -11.76 4.07 -49.29
C MET A 281 -11.39 2.63 -48.90
N VAL A 282 -11.04 1.78 -49.90
CA VAL A 282 -10.57 0.42 -49.66
C VAL A 282 -9.30 0.42 -48.78
N ILE A 283 -8.33 1.26 -49.11
CA ILE A 283 -7.08 1.35 -48.35
C ILE A 283 -7.35 1.92 -46.92
N SER A 284 -8.21 2.93 -46.83
CA SER A 284 -8.59 3.54 -45.54
C SER A 284 -9.26 2.52 -44.62
N ALA A 285 -10.02 1.56 -45.13
CA ALA A 285 -10.67 0.52 -44.35
C ALA A 285 -9.68 -0.32 -43.55
N PHE A 286 -8.49 -0.61 -44.09
CA PHE A 286 -7.45 -1.38 -43.38
C PHE A 286 -6.76 -0.56 -42.27
N ILE A 287 -6.63 0.77 -42.44
CA ILE A 287 -5.99 1.63 -41.45
C ILE A 287 -6.90 1.84 -40.23
N ILE A 288 -8.19 2.06 -40.47
CA ILE A 288 -9.17 2.36 -39.39
C ILE A 288 -9.39 1.15 -38.50
N TYR A 289 -9.48 -0.02 -39.05
CA TYR A 289 -9.76 -1.24 -38.34
C TYR A 289 -8.67 -1.55 -37.28
N THR A 290 -7.39 -1.29 -37.56
CA THR A 290 -6.30 -1.50 -36.58
C THR A 290 -6.43 -0.62 -35.33
N GLY A 291 -6.83 0.63 -35.50
CA GLY A 291 -7.07 1.56 -34.37
C GLY A 291 -8.21 1.13 -33.45
N LEU A 292 -9.33 0.71 -34.05
CA LEU A 292 -10.48 0.17 -33.31
C LEU A 292 -10.16 -1.13 -32.57
N GLU A 293 -9.43 -2.04 -33.21
CA GLU A 293 -9.06 -3.32 -32.62
C GLU A 293 -8.14 -3.11 -31.40
N THR A 294 -7.14 -2.23 -31.52
CA THR A 294 -6.25 -1.86 -30.41
C THR A 294 -7.05 -1.25 -29.23
N ALA A 295 -7.92 -0.27 -29.50
CA ALA A 295 -8.75 0.32 -28.44
C ALA A 295 -9.65 -0.72 -27.75
N GLY A 296 -10.16 -1.70 -28.53
CA GLY A 296 -10.98 -2.79 -28.01
C GLY A 296 -10.23 -3.74 -27.09
N GLN A 297 -9.07 -4.21 -27.51
CA GLN A 297 -8.24 -5.13 -26.73
C GLN A 297 -7.86 -4.55 -25.36
N TYR A 298 -7.47 -3.28 -25.34
CA TYR A 298 -7.04 -2.63 -24.11
C TYR A 298 -8.18 -2.08 -23.26
N SER A 299 -9.39 -1.97 -23.78
CA SER A 299 -10.53 -1.41 -23.02
C SER A 299 -10.95 -2.28 -21.84
N SER A 300 -10.74 -3.60 -21.90
CA SER A 300 -10.99 -4.52 -20.78
C SER A 300 -10.04 -4.26 -19.59
N LEU A 301 -8.81 -3.86 -19.87
CA LEU A 301 -7.80 -3.54 -18.84
C LEU A 301 -8.08 -2.22 -18.10
N LEU A 302 -8.91 -1.33 -18.66
CA LEU A 302 -9.35 -0.13 -17.93
C LEU A 302 -10.05 -0.47 -16.62
N ARG A 303 -10.65 -1.66 -16.50
CA ARG A 303 -11.25 -2.10 -15.24
C ARG A 303 -10.19 -2.37 -14.17
N VAL A 304 -9.07 -2.98 -14.55
CA VAL A 304 -7.92 -3.19 -13.63
C VAL A 304 -7.44 -1.85 -13.10
N VAL A 305 -7.31 -0.84 -13.99
CA VAL A 305 -6.94 0.53 -13.61
C VAL A 305 -7.93 1.12 -12.59
N ASP A 306 -9.24 1.02 -12.87
CA ASP A 306 -10.30 1.54 -11.99
C ASP A 306 -10.22 0.96 -10.59
N MET A 307 -10.02 -0.36 -10.50
CA MET A 307 -9.94 -1.08 -9.23
C MET A 307 -8.63 -0.80 -8.49
N SER A 308 -7.51 -0.71 -9.22
CA SER A 308 -6.22 -0.36 -8.62
C SER A 308 -6.24 1.04 -8.00
N VAL A 309 -6.88 2.01 -8.68
CA VAL A 309 -7.09 3.36 -8.13
C VAL A 309 -7.98 3.31 -6.89
N ASP A 310 -9.11 2.54 -6.92
CA ASP A 310 -9.98 2.41 -5.76
C ASP A 310 -9.25 1.84 -4.55
N ARG A 311 -8.44 0.79 -4.74
CA ARG A 311 -7.68 0.18 -3.65
C ARG A 311 -6.63 1.11 -3.06
N ALA A 312 -5.90 1.86 -3.91
CA ALA A 312 -4.95 2.86 -3.42
C ALA A 312 -5.66 4.00 -2.65
N GLN A 313 -6.83 4.43 -3.14
CA GLN A 313 -7.63 5.44 -2.46
C GLN A 313 -8.27 4.94 -1.16
N GLU A 314 -8.57 3.65 -1.02
CA GLU A 314 -9.10 3.04 0.19
C GLU A 314 -8.16 3.28 1.38
N ILE A 315 -6.85 3.08 1.22
CA ILE A 315 -5.88 3.41 2.28
C ILE A 315 -5.91 4.91 2.57
N LEU A 316 -5.80 5.76 1.53
CA LEU A 316 -5.74 7.21 1.71
C LEU A 316 -7.02 7.82 2.29
N ASN A 317 -8.16 7.14 2.17
CA ASN A 317 -9.43 7.54 2.75
C ASN A 317 -9.67 6.96 4.15
N THR A 318 -8.81 6.04 4.63
CA THR A 318 -8.91 5.52 5.99
C THR A 318 -8.70 6.67 6.98
N PRO A 319 -9.59 6.85 7.97
CA PRO A 319 -9.46 7.94 8.93
C PRO A 319 -8.14 7.84 9.70
N GLN A 320 -7.36 8.91 9.64
CA GLN A 320 -6.17 9.07 10.48
C GLN A 320 -6.57 9.46 11.90
N MET A 321 -5.66 9.27 12.85
CA MET A 321 -5.77 9.90 14.16
C MET A 321 -5.75 11.42 14.00
N ASP A 322 -6.33 12.13 14.95
CA ASP A 322 -6.27 13.60 14.96
C ASP A 322 -4.82 14.05 15.20
N ILE A 323 -4.22 14.67 14.20
CA ILE A 323 -2.84 15.18 14.23
C ILE A 323 -2.79 16.71 14.21
N SER A 324 -3.93 17.37 14.38
CA SER A 324 -4.04 18.84 14.31
C SER A 324 -3.51 19.58 15.55
N GLY A 325 -2.90 18.85 16.49
CA GLY A 325 -2.34 19.41 17.71
C GLY A 325 -1.16 20.37 17.50
N GLU A 326 -0.78 21.05 18.56
CA GLU A 326 0.32 22.01 18.59
C GLU A 326 1.63 21.35 19.03
N ASN A 327 2.77 21.95 18.64
CA ASN A 327 4.08 21.57 19.17
C ASN A 327 4.20 22.07 20.60
N ILE A 328 3.97 21.18 21.58
CA ILE A 328 3.94 21.49 23.01
C ILE A 328 5.06 20.74 23.72
N THR A 329 5.82 21.46 24.55
CA THR A 329 6.73 20.85 25.53
C THR A 329 6.08 20.96 26.90
N PRO A 330 5.67 19.83 27.52
CA PRO A 330 5.02 19.87 28.82
C PRO A 330 6.00 20.28 29.92
N ALA A 331 5.52 21.03 30.93
CA ALA A 331 6.32 21.42 32.08
C ALA A 331 6.48 20.29 33.13
N MET A 332 5.50 19.39 33.19
CA MET A 332 5.48 18.17 34.01
C MET A 332 5.14 16.96 33.15
N HIS A 333 5.53 15.79 33.63
CA HIS A 333 5.36 14.53 32.86
C HIS A 333 4.51 13.51 33.65
N ASP A 334 3.57 14.02 34.45
CA ASP A 334 2.51 13.21 35.04
C ASP A 334 1.48 12.82 33.97
N ILE A 335 0.88 11.65 34.12
CA ILE A 335 -0.15 11.17 33.19
C ILE A 335 -1.45 10.99 33.97
N THR A 336 -2.52 11.58 33.47
CA THR A 336 -3.87 11.44 34.04
C THR A 336 -4.84 10.91 33.00
N ALA A 337 -5.58 9.88 33.35
CA ALA A 337 -6.71 9.40 32.56
C ALA A 337 -8.00 9.66 33.34
N GLN A 338 -9.03 10.17 32.67
CA GLN A 338 -10.33 10.49 33.28
C GLN A 338 -11.44 9.80 32.48
N ASP A 339 -12.11 8.85 33.12
CA ASP A 339 -13.26 8.11 32.61
C ASP A 339 -13.07 7.56 31.19
N ILE A 340 -11.89 7.02 30.93
CA ILE A 340 -11.56 6.52 29.58
C ILE A 340 -12.30 5.25 29.26
N ALA A 341 -12.86 5.20 28.04
CA ALA A 341 -13.50 4.03 27.45
C ALA A 341 -12.94 3.76 26.07
N PHE A 342 -12.83 2.46 25.71
CA PHE A 342 -12.31 2.06 24.41
C PHE A 342 -12.82 0.69 23.99
N SER A 343 -13.10 0.54 22.70
CA SER A 343 -13.56 -0.70 22.08
C SER A 343 -12.74 -1.05 20.84
N TYR A 344 -12.36 -2.31 20.67
CA TYR A 344 -11.93 -2.81 19.38
C TYR A 344 -13.19 -3.22 18.60
N GLU A 345 -13.50 -2.49 17.53
CA GLU A 345 -14.74 -2.65 16.75
C GLU A 345 -16.00 -2.57 17.65
N LYS A 346 -16.59 -3.74 17.96
CA LYS A 346 -17.81 -3.84 18.79
C LYS A 346 -17.56 -4.35 20.22
N ARG A 347 -16.30 -4.77 20.51
CA ARG A 347 -15.96 -5.34 21.81
C ARG A 347 -15.35 -4.27 22.70
N LYS A 348 -16.07 -3.89 23.75
CA LYS A 348 -15.56 -2.98 24.78
C LYS A 348 -14.42 -3.65 25.56
N ILE A 349 -13.27 -2.98 25.65
CA ILE A 349 -12.08 -3.48 26.31
C ILE A 349 -11.74 -2.65 27.55
N ILE A 350 -11.92 -1.34 27.49
CA ILE A 350 -11.74 -0.41 28.61
C ILE A 350 -13.09 0.25 28.89
N ASP A 351 -13.47 0.29 30.17
CA ASP A 351 -14.80 0.73 30.62
C ASP A 351 -14.70 1.65 31.83
N GLY A 352 -14.54 2.95 31.57
CA GLY A 352 -14.58 3.99 32.60
C GLY A 352 -13.37 3.98 33.54
N ILE A 353 -12.14 3.82 33.01
CA ILE A 353 -10.92 3.88 33.80
C ILE A 353 -10.53 5.33 34.09
N SER A 354 -10.33 5.63 35.40
CA SER A 354 -9.71 6.87 35.86
C SER A 354 -8.48 6.53 36.70
N LEU A 355 -7.34 7.19 36.40
CA LEU A 355 -6.08 6.99 37.11
C LEU A 355 -5.20 8.24 37.03
N HIS A 356 -4.26 8.34 37.96
CA HIS A 356 -3.21 9.36 37.94
C HIS A 356 -1.85 8.70 38.21
N ILE A 357 -0.88 9.02 37.36
CA ILE A 357 0.51 8.54 37.45
C ILE A 357 1.39 9.76 37.71
N PRO A 358 1.91 9.92 38.94
CA PRO A 358 2.76 11.06 39.25
C PRO A 358 4.09 11.04 38.51
N GLU A 359 4.64 12.22 38.23
CA GLU A 359 5.95 12.34 37.62
C GLU A 359 7.04 11.67 38.47
N LYS A 360 8.01 11.03 37.81
CA LYS A 360 9.16 10.35 38.44
C LYS A 360 8.78 9.21 39.42
N THR A 361 7.64 8.59 39.20
CA THR A 361 7.22 7.40 39.94
C THR A 361 7.14 6.18 39.00
N THR A 362 7.22 5.01 39.61
CA THR A 362 7.04 3.73 38.92
C THR A 362 5.64 3.18 39.19
N THR A 363 4.83 3.07 38.15
CA THR A 363 3.50 2.48 38.19
C THR A 363 3.52 1.11 37.53
N ALA A 364 3.16 0.06 38.28
CA ALA A 364 3.00 -1.28 37.77
C ALA A 364 1.54 -1.60 37.47
N ILE A 365 1.25 -2.05 36.24
CA ILE A 365 -0.08 -2.50 35.81
C ILE A 365 -0.07 -4.03 35.80
N VAL A 366 -0.92 -4.63 36.63
CA VAL A 366 -1.05 -6.08 36.80
C VAL A 366 -2.47 -6.55 36.60
N GLY A 367 -2.69 -7.84 36.48
CA GLY A 367 -4.03 -8.45 36.32
C GLY A 367 -4.02 -9.66 35.38
N PRO A 368 -5.14 -10.35 35.22
CA PRO A 368 -5.26 -11.53 34.39
C PRO A 368 -5.00 -11.23 32.90
N SER A 369 -4.66 -12.30 32.14
CA SER A 369 -4.54 -12.20 30.69
C SER A 369 -5.88 -11.81 30.08
N GLY A 370 -5.85 -10.87 29.13
CA GLY A 370 -7.09 -10.35 28.52
C GLY A 370 -7.82 -9.28 29.34
N GLY A 371 -7.33 -8.89 30.52
CA GLY A 371 -7.94 -7.87 31.39
C GLY A 371 -7.92 -6.45 30.83
N GLY A 372 -7.14 -6.15 29.75
CA GLY A 372 -7.05 -4.83 29.13
C GLY A 372 -5.76 -4.06 29.39
N LYS A 373 -4.75 -4.68 30.05
CA LYS A 373 -3.49 -4.02 30.45
C LYS A 373 -2.73 -3.36 29.28
N THR A 374 -2.42 -4.14 28.25
CA THR A 374 -1.71 -3.65 27.06
C THR A 374 -2.52 -2.57 26.32
N THR A 375 -3.85 -2.74 26.28
CA THR A 375 -4.74 -1.73 25.69
C THR A 375 -4.68 -0.43 26.49
N LEU A 376 -4.72 -0.51 27.82
CA LEU A 376 -4.59 0.68 28.68
C LEU A 376 -3.27 1.42 28.44
N VAL A 377 -2.14 0.71 28.42
CA VAL A 377 -0.81 1.30 28.15
C VAL A 377 -0.79 1.97 26.77
N ASN A 378 -1.35 1.32 25.77
CA ASN A 378 -1.41 1.86 24.41
C ASN A 378 -2.29 3.12 24.31
N LEU A 379 -3.39 3.20 25.08
CA LEU A 379 -4.23 4.40 25.17
C LEU A 379 -3.51 5.56 25.88
N LEU A 380 -2.79 5.27 26.97
CA LEU A 380 -1.98 6.28 27.67
C LEU A 380 -0.87 6.84 26.76
N ALA A 381 -0.33 6.01 25.88
CA ALA A 381 0.68 6.37 24.89
C ALA A 381 0.10 6.98 23.60
N ARG A 382 -1.23 7.07 23.50
CA ARG A 382 -1.94 7.53 22.29
C ARG A 382 -1.57 6.75 21.01
N PHE A 383 -1.43 5.41 21.10
CA PHE A 383 -1.40 4.55 19.91
C PHE A 383 -2.80 4.33 19.32
N TRP A 384 -3.83 4.65 20.11
CA TRP A 384 -5.24 4.81 19.72
C TRP A 384 -5.83 6.00 20.47
N ASP A 385 -6.77 6.68 19.85
CA ASP A 385 -7.60 7.64 20.57
C ASP A 385 -8.66 6.90 21.40
N VAL A 386 -9.00 7.43 22.58
CA VAL A 386 -10.10 6.90 23.40
C VAL A 386 -11.44 7.21 22.77
N ASP A 387 -12.41 6.27 22.92
CA ASP A 387 -13.82 6.46 22.47
C ASP A 387 -14.57 7.44 23.40
N GLY A 388 -14.20 7.48 24.66
CA GLY A 388 -14.76 8.38 25.68
C GLY A 388 -13.75 8.71 26.75
N GLY A 389 -13.96 9.80 27.48
CA GLY A 389 -13.03 10.30 28.46
C GLY A 389 -11.84 11.05 27.87
N THR A 390 -10.81 11.29 28.69
CA THR A 390 -9.60 12.02 28.28
C THR A 390 -8.33 11.43 28.88
N VAL A 391 -7.24 11.46 28.11
CA VAL A 391 -5.88 11.20 28.60
C VAL A 391 -5.11 12.52 28.55
N MET A 392 -4.40 12.84 29.62
CA MET A 392 -3.63 14.07 29.76
C MET A 392 -2.17 13.77 30.10
N LEU A 393 -1.26 14.55 29.51
CA LEU A 393 0.16 14.60 29.87
C LEU A 393 0.47 16.01 30.33
N GLY A 394 1.01 16.16 31.56
CA GLY A 394 1.32 17.46 32.13
C GLY A 394 0.10 18.38 32.23
N GLY A 395 -1.08 17.84 32.53
CA GLY A 395 -2.33 18.57 32.67
C GLY A 395 -2.99 18.99 31.35
N ARG A 396 -2.43 18.64 30.17
CA ARG A 396 -3.02 18.92 28.85
C ARG A 396 -3.45 17.62 28.18
N ASN A 397 -4.57 17.68 27.43
CA ASN A 397 -5.05 16.53 26.67
C ASN A 397 -4.00 16.09 25.65
N VAL A 398 -3.73 14.78 25.54
CA VAL A 398 -2.76 14.25 24.57
C VAL A 398 -3.15 14.53 23.11
N LYS A 399 -4.43 14.86 22.84
CA LYS A 399 -4.91 15.29 21.52
C LYS A 399 -4.49 16.72 21.16
N ASP A 400 -4.15 17.55 22.15
CA ASP A 400 -3.71 18.93 21.91
C ASP A 400 -2.26 19.01 21.42
N TYR A 401 -1.50 17.92 21.58
CA TYR A 401 -0.11 17.82 21.10
C TYR A 401 -0.10 17.36 19.63
N ASP A 402 0.80 17.93 18.83
CA ASP A 402 1.18 17.24 17.60
C ASP A 402 1.85 15.90 17.93
N MET A 403 1.75 14.93 17.02
CA MET A 403 2.17 13.56 17.30
C MET A 403 3.68 13.46 17.58
N ASP A 404 4.51 14.25 16.90
CA ASP A 404 5.96 14.21 17.08
C ASP A 404 6.37 14.80 18.43
N SER A 405 5.76 15.91 18.87
CA SER A 405 6.00 16.51 20.19
C SER A 405 5.50 15.61 21.32
N LEU A 406 4.36 14.94 21.14
CA LEU A 406 3.87 13.97 22.12
C LEU A 406 4.83 12.78 22.24
N MET A 407 5.18 12.16 21.10
CA MET A 407 6.06 11.00 21.06
C MET A 407 7.48 11.31 21.54
N ALA A 408 7.95 12.57 21.46
CA ALA A 408 9.23 12.98 22.03
C ALA A 408 9.30 12.76 23.55
N ASN A 409 8.15 12.79 24.26
CA ASN A 409 8.07 12.57 25.70
C ASN A 409 8.03 11.08 26.12
N PHE A 410 7.91 10.14 25.17
CA PHE A 410 7.72 8.72 25.44
C PHE A 410 8.87 7.88 24.89
N SER A 411 9.38 6.93 25.69
CA SER A 411 10.23 5.84 25.24
C SER A 411 9.55 4.51 25.51
N PHE A 412 9.75 3.54 24.61
CA PHE A 412 9.10 2.23 24.67
C PHE A 412 10.13 1.11 24.68
N VAL A 413 9.91 0.12 25.54
CA VAL A 413 10.58 -1.18 25.49
C VAL A 413 9.47 -2.24 25.39
N PHE A 414 9.27 -2.74 24.18
CA PHE A 414 8.22 -3.71 23.89
C PHE A 414 8.60 -5.13 24.29
N GLN A 415 7.62 -5.97 24.54
CA GLN A 415 7.78 -7.40 24.81
C GLN A 415 8.46 -8.11 23.61
N SER A 416 8.00 -7.83 22.39
CA SER A 416 8.58 -8.34 21.16
C SER A 416 9.42 -7.25 20.49
N VAL A 417 10.74 -7.41 20.58
CA VAL A 417 11.67 -6.42 20.02
C VAL A 417 11.83 -6.64 18.52
N TYR A 418 11.55 -5.61 17.75
CA TYR A 418 11.87 -5.56 16.33
C TYR A 418 13.16 -4.78 16.07
N LEU A 419 14.12 -5.41 15.39
CA LEU A 419 15.33 -4.77 14.89
C LEU A 419 15.25 -4.70 13.36
N PHE A 420 15.57 -3.53 12.82
CA PHE A 420 15.59 -3.32 11.37
C PHE A 420 16.84 -3.96 10.77
N HIS A 421 16.76 -4.35 9.52
CA HIS A 421 17.87 -4.85 8.73
C HIS A 421 18.87 -3.70 8.47
N ASP A 422 19.73 -3.45 9.45
CA ASP A 422 20.72 -2.38 9.48
C ASP A 422 21.80 -2.75 10.50
N THR A 423 22.84 -1.93 10.64
CA THR A 423 23.87 -2.12 11.66
C THR A 423 23.31 -2.02 13.08
N ILE A 424 23.96 -2.64 14.04
CA ILE A 424 23.60 -2.50 15.46
C ILE A 424 23.69 -1.04 15.88
N ALA A 425 24.72 -0.31 15.44
CA ALA A 425 24.85 1.12 15.71
C ALA A 425 23.62 1.92 15.26
N ASN A 426 23.15 1.69 14.03
CA ASN A 426 21.98 2.39 13.50
C ASN A 426 20.69 1.98 14.22
N ASN A 427 20.55 0.71 14.58
CA ASN A 427 19.41 0.25 15.39
C ASN A 427 19.34 0.95 16.75
N ILE A 428 20.47 1.27 17.39
CA ILE A 428 20.51 2.06 18.62
C ILE A 428 20.22 3.54 18.35
N ARG A 429 20.80 4.11 17.25
CA ARG A 429 20.59 5.51 16.83
C ARG A 429 19.14 5.86 16.50
N PHE A 430 18.25 4.89 16.27
CA PHE A 430 16.82 5.22 16.09
C PHE A 430 16.22 5.98 17.26
N GLY A 431 16.79 5.88 18.45
CA GLY A 431 16.39 6.72 19.58
C GLY A 431 16.69 8.22 19.38
N GLN A 432 17.80 8.52 18.68
CA GLN A 432 18.23 9.89 18.35
C GLN A 432 19.01 9.87 17.02
N PRO A 433 18.33 10.06 15.89
CA PRO A 433 18.96 10.09 14.58
C PRO A 433 20.06 11.14 14.48
N GLY A 434 21.21 10.76 13.92
CA GLY A 434 22.36 11.65 13.78
C GLY A 434 23.29 11.75 15.01
N ALA A 435 23.01 11.03 16.10
CA ALA A 435 23.90 10.98 17.27
C ALA A 435 25.30 10.43 16.89
N PRO A 436 26.38 10.99 17.49
CA PRO A 436 27.74 10.50 17.26
C PRO A 436 27.92 9.08 17.82
N MET A 437 28.94 8.38 17.36
CA MET A 437 29.21 7.00 17.77
C MET A 437 29.54 6.87 19.25
N GLU A 438 30.11 7.90 19.83
CA GLU A 438 30.43 7.97 21.26
C GLU A 438 29.18 7.84 22.14
N ASP A 439 28.09 8.51 21.76
CA ASP A 439 26.81 8.44 22.47
C ASP A 439 26.15 7.06 22.31
N VAL A 440 26.27 6.45 21.12
CA VAL A 440 25.81 5.08 20.88
C VAL A 440 26.52 4.09 21.80
N ILE A 441 27.85 4.21 21.91
CA ILE A 441 28.66 3.37 22.79
C ILE A 441 28.30 3.63 24.27
N ALA A 442 28.10 4.88 24.66
CA ALA A 442 27.69 5.23 26.03
C ALA A 442 26.33 4.62 26.39
N ALA A 443 25.34 4.72 25.48
CA ALA A 443 24.02 4.09 25.66
C ALA A 443 24.14 2.56 25.74
N ALA A 444 24.95 1.94 24.87
CA ALA A 444 25.16 0.50 24.85
C ALA A 444 25.84 -0.01 26.15
N LYS A 445 26.80 0.75 26.71
CA LYS A 445 27.41 0.43 28.02
C LYS A 445 26.40 0.49 29.15
N LYS A 446 25.56 1.53 29.20
CA LYS A 446 24.49 1.64 30.19
C LYS A 446 23.46 0.51 30.06
N ALA A 447 23.11 0.15 28.81
CA ALA A 447 22.20 -0.95 28.50
C ALA A 447 22.83 -2.35 28.61
N ARG A 448 24.10 -2.46 29.07
CA ARG A 448 24.80 -3.75 29.23
C ARG A 448 24.88 -4.57 27.94
N CYS A 449 24.97 -3.90 26.79
CA CYS A 449 25.09 -4.58 25.49
C CYS A 449 26.44 -4.32 24.78
N HIS A 450 27.30 -3.44 25.32
CA HIS A 450 28.58 -3.09 24.74
C HIS A 450 29.51 -4.30 24.54
N ASP A 451 29.64 -5.14 25.58
CA ASP A 451 30.61 -6.23 25.61
C ASP A 451 30.28 -7.29 24.55
N PHE A 452 29.01 -7.72 24.46
CA PHE A 452 28.62 -8.66 23.42
C PHE A 452 28.74 -8.06 22.02
N ILE A 453 28.34 -6.77 21.83
CA ILE A 453 28.49 -6.10 20.53
C ILE A 453 29.96 -6.08 20.12
N SER A 454 30.86 -5.72 21.03
CA SER A 454 32.30 -5.64 20.77
C SER A 454 32.94 -7.01 20.51
N SER A 455 32.33 -8.12 20.97
CA SER A 455 32.78 -9.47 20.69
C SER A 455 32.39 -10.00 19.30
N LEU A 456 31.46 -9.31 18.60
CA LEU A 456 31.07 -9.66 17.24
C LEU A 456 32.20 -9.31 16.25
N PRO A 457 32.36 -10.06 15.15
CA PRO A 457 33.43 -9.83 14.18
C PRO A 457 33.49 -8.41 13.59
N GLN A 458 32.34 -7.75 13.44
CA GLN A 458 32.21 -6.39 12.93
C GLN A 458 31.76 -5.39 14.01
N GLY A 459 31.68 -5.82 15.28
CA GLY A 459 31.29 -4.96 16.39
C GLY A 459 29.95 -4.25 16.13
N TYR A 460 29.94 -2.94 16.28
CA TYR A 460 28.77 -2.08 16.06
C TYR A 460 28.31 -2.00 14.59
N ASP A 461 29.19 -2.30 13.63
CA ASP A 461 28.87 -2.32 12.21
C ASP A 461 28.29 -3.66 11.76
N THR A 462 28.10 -4.60 12.68
CA THR A 462 27.43 -5.87 12.41
C THR A 462 26.00 -5.59 11.94
N VAL A 463 25.67 -6.03 10.71
CA VAL A 463 24.34 -5.93 10.14
C VAL A 463 23.46 -7.02 10.75
N VAL A 464 22.37 -6.59 11.35
CA VAL A 464 21.38 -7.49 11.95
C VAL A 464 20.40 -7.93 10.87
N GLY A 465 20.12 -9.22 10.77
CA GLY A 465 19.06 -9.73 9.87
C GLY A 465 17.69 -9.22 10.26
N GLU A 466 16.73 -9.37 9.35
CA GLU A 466 15.34 -8.92 9.56
C GLU A 466 14.76 -9.46 10.87
N GLY A 467 14.15 -8.58 11.67
CA GLY A 467 13.65 -8.90 13.00
C GLY A 467 14.71 -9.36 14.00
N GLY A 468 16.02 -9.16 13.71
CA GLY A 468 17.12 -9.57 14.60
C GLY A 468 17.38 -11.08 14.62
N ALA A 469 17.12 -11.79 13.53
CA ALA A 469 17.17 -13.26 13.44
C ALA A 469 18.48 -13.89 13.95
N SER A 470 19.59 -13.15 13.94
CA SER A 470 20.92 -13.61 14.36
C SER A 470 21.24 -13.39 15.85
N LEU A 471 20.36 -12.72 16.60
CA LEU A 471 20.58 -12.35 18.01
C LEU A 471 19.64 -13.10 18.94
N SER A 472 20.13 -13.41 20.15
CA SER A 472 19.31 -13.97 21.22
C SER A 472 18.24 -12.99 21.71
N GLY A 473 17.19 -13.48 22.37
CA GLY A 473 16.14 -12.62 22.92
C GLY A 473 16.65 -11.56 23.88
N GLY A 474 17.59 -11.92 24.74
CA GLY A 474 18.20 -11.00 25.72
C GLY A 474 19.08 -9.92 25.05
N GLU A 475 19.80 -10.26 23.98
CA GLU A 475 20.60 -9.30 23.21
C GLU A 475 19.71 -8.29 22.50
N LYS A 476 18.64 -8.74 21.84
CA LYS A 476 17.63 -7.85 21.22
C LYS A 476 17.03 -6.89 22.25
N GLN A 477 16.68 -7.41 23.42
CA GLN A 477 16.08 -6.63 24.48
C GLN A 477 17.03 -5.54 24.98
N ARG A 478 18.32 -5.85 25.21
CA ARG A 478 19.33 -4.86 25.61
C ARG A 478 19.58 -3.79 24.52
N ILE A 479 19.55 -4.16 23.24
CA ILE A 479 19.60 -3.18 22.13
C ILE A 479 18.37 -2.26 22.16
N SER A 480 17.17 -2.82 22.42
CA SER A 480 15.95 -2.01 22.57
C SER A 480 16.03 -1.03 23.75
N ILE A 481 16.61 -1.46 24.86
CA ILE A 481 16.87 -0.58 26.02
C ILE A 481 17.89 0.49 25.66
N ALA A 482 18.97 0.16 24.94
CA ALA A 482 19.94 1.16 24.47
C ALA A 482 19.27 2.19 23.54
N ARG A 483 18.36 1.77 22.67
CA ARG A 483 17.53 2.66 21.84
C ARG A 483 16.67 3.61 22.68
N ALA A 484 16.03 3.10 23.75
CA ALA A 484 15.24 3.91 24.67
C ALA A 484 16.11 4.90 25.46
N MET A 485 17.32 4.49 25.88
CA MET A 485 18.30 5.37 26.53
C MET A 485 18.80 6.49 25.62
N MET A 486 19.06 6.18 24.34
CA MET A 486 19.42 7.19 23.34
C MET A 486 18.35 8.26 23.19
N LYS A 487 17.08 7.88 23.17
CA LYS A 487 15.95 8.81 23.08
C LYS A 487 15.83 9.68 24.32
N ASN A 488 16.20 9.15 25.48
CA ASN A 488 16.20 9.83 26.77
C ASN A 488 14.88 10.54 27.15
N ALA A 489 13.74 9.98 26.74
CA ALA A 489 12.43 10.54 27.04
C ALA A 489 12.12 10.53 28.56
N PRO A 490 11.31 11.49 29.08
CA PRO A 490 10.96 11.56 30.50
C PRO A 490 9.99 10.49 30.99
N VAL A 491 9.18 9.92 30.08
CA VAL A 491 8.22 8.84 30.37
C VAL A 491 8.63 7.56 29.66
N ILE A 492 8.70 6.45 30.39
CA ILE A 492 9.11 5.15 29.91
C ILE A 492 7.93 4.17 30.00
N PHE A 493 7.58 3.55 28.87
CA PHE A 493 6.64 2.43 28.83
C PHE A 493 7.41 1.12 28.68
N LEU A 494 7.19 0.18 29.60
CA LEU A 494 7.81 -1.14 29.62
C LEU A 494 6.72 -2.22 29.50
N ASP A 495 6.72 -2.99 28.43
CA ASP A 495 5.82 -4.12 28.25
C ASP A 495 6.61 -5.44 28.38
N GLU A 496 6.43 -6.15 29.51
CA GLU A 496 7.06 -7.45 29.80
C GLU A 496 8.56 -7.56 29.37
N ALA A 497 9.33 -6.52 29.57
CA ALA A 497 10.69 -6.39 29.05
C ALA A 497 11.66 -7.54 29.45
N THR A 498 11.24 -8.42 30.34
CA THR A 498 12.04 -9.53 30.89
C THR A 498 11.47 -10.92 30.55
N ALA A 499 10.38 -11.03 29.79
CA ALA A 499 9.86 -12.31 29.33
C ALA A 499 10.83 -12.98 28.33
N ASN A 500 11.02 -14.29 28.42
CA ASN A 500 11.85 -15.09 27.50
C ASN A 500 13.37 -14.81 27.53
N VAL A 501 13.92 -14.40 28.66
CA VAL A 501 15.37 -14.18 28.83
C VAL A 501 15.95 -15.26 29.75
N ASP A 502 17.09 -15.81 29.34
CA ASP A 502 17.82 -16.81 30.12
C ASP A 502 18.26 -16.25 31.49
N PRO A 503 18.31 -17.07 32.56
CA PRO A 503 18.66 -16.61 33.92
C PRO A 503 19.99 -15.87 34.02
N GLU A 504 20.98 -16.23 33.20
CA GLU A 504 22.29 -15.57 33.15
C GLU A 504 22.20 -14.14 32.62
N ASN A 505 21.35 -13.92 31.62
CA ASN A 505 21.12 -12.61 31.02
C ASN A 505 20.11 -11.75 31.81
N GLU A 506 19.38 -12.34 32.76
CA GLU A 506 18.35 -11.64 33.53
C GLU A 506 18.94 -10.54 34.41
N ASN A 507 20.07 -10.80 35.08
CA ASN A 507 20.72 -9.79 35.95
C ASN A 507 21.21 -8.59 35.16
N GLU A 508 21.86 -8.82 34.01
CA GLU A 508 22.32 -7.73 33.13
C GLU A 508 21.14 -6.90 32.59
N LEU A 509 20.05 -7.58 32.23
CA LEU A 509 18.84 -6.91 31.76
C LEU A 509 18.18 -6.08 32.88
N MET A 510 18.13 -6.59 34.10
CA MET A 510 17.60 -5.84 35.25
C MET A 510 18.43 -4.60 35.57
N HIS A 511 19.76 -4.70 35.49
CA HIS A 511 20.63 -3.54 35.64
C HIS A 511 20.41 -2.49 34.55
N ALA A 512 20.23 -2.94 33.29
CA ALA A 512 19.92 -2.06 32.16
C ALA A 512 18.56 -1.34 32.37
N ILE A 513 17.54 -2.06 32.83
CA ILE A 513 16.22 -1.48 33.14
C ILE A 513 16.34 -0.47 34.28
N GLN A 514 17.03 -0.79 35.39
CA GLN A 514 17.25 0.13 36.48
C GLN A 514 17.95 1.42 36.03
N ALA A 515 18.97 1.31 35.17
CA ALA A 515 19.66 2.46 34.60
C ALA A 515 18.76 3.30 33.68
N LEU A 516 17.86 2.66 32.92
CA LEU A 516 16.90 3.33 32.02
C LEU A 516 15.84 4.11 32.82
N THR A 517 15.35 3.53 33.94
CA THR A 517 14.19 4.02 34.69
C THR A 517 14.55 5.02 35.77
N ALA A 518 15.84 5.23 36.06
CA ALA A 518 16.30 6.18 37.06
C ALA A 518 15.78 7.61 36.81
N GLU A 519 15.08 8.19 37.78
CA GLU A 519 14.50 9.55 37.72
C GLU A 519 13.52 9.78 36.56
N LYS A 520 12.86 8.72 36.07
CA LYS A 520 11.87 8.78 35.01
C LYS A 520 10.48 8.41 35.53
N THR A 521 9.45 8.86 34.84
CA THR A 521 8.09 8.34 35.04
C THR A 521 7.98 7.02 34.31
N VAL A 522 7.70 5.94 35.06
CA VAL A 522 7.72 4.57 34.50
C VAL A 522 6.33 3.94 34.58
N ILE A 523 5.85 3.45 33.46
CA ILE A 523 4.62 2.69 33.37
C ILE A 523 4.98 1.31 32.84
N MET A 524 4.72 0.27 33.62
CA MET A 524 5.10 -1.07 33.25
C MET A 524 3.95 -2.07 33.34
N ILE A 525 3.85 -2.95 32.35
CA ILE A 525 3.08 -4.18 32.48
C ILE A 525 4.01 -5.21 33.13
N ALA A 526 3.70 -5.58 34.37
CA ALA A 526 4.63 -6.39 35.15
C ALA A 526 4.10 -7.81 35.33
N HIS A 527 4.96 -8.77 34.97
CA HIS A 527 4.73 -10.20 35.18
C HIS A 527 5.70 -10.80 36.21
N ARG A 528 6.69 -10.05 36.71
CA ARG A 528 7.69 -10.53 37.70
C ARG A 528 7.49 -9.88 39.05
N LEU A 529 7.52 -10.72 40.10
CA LEU A 529 7.31 -10.35 41.50
C LEU A 529 8.20 -9.20 41.94
N LYS A 530 9.53 -9.34 41.75
CA LYS A 530 10.52 -8.37 42.23
C LYS A 530 10.33 -6.96 41.66
N THR A 531 9.78 -6.86 40.45
CA THR A 531 9.54 -5.58 39.78
C THR A 531 8.27 -4.92 40.30
N VAL A 532 7.23 -5.71 40.55
CA VAL A 532 5.95 -5.24 41.09
C VAL A 532 6.08 -4.79 42.54
N GLU A 533 6.81 -5.55 43.36
CA GLU A 533 7.00 -5.27 44.81
C GLU A 533 7.70 -3.93 45.06
N ARG A 534 8.47 -3.44 44.09
CA ARG A 534 9.22 -2.17 44.17
C ARG A 534 8.52 -0.96 43.54
N ALA A 535 7.37 -1.18 42.92
CA ALA A 535 6.64 -0.08 42.31
C ALA A 535 6.04 0.86 43.37
N ASP A 536 6.11 2.18 43.11
CA ASP A 536 5.51 3.19 43.98
C ASP A 536 3.99 3.07 43.99
N GLN A 537 3.41 2.59 42.89
CA GLN A 537 1.98 2.42 42.69
C GLN A 537 1.70 1.15 41.88
N ILE A 538 0.67 0.43 42.27
CA ILE A 538 0.21 -0.77 41.58
C ILE A 538 -1.26 -0.59 41.21
N ILE A 539 -1.58 -0.84 39.93
CA ILE A 539 -2.92 -0.76 39.39
C ILE A 539 -3.32 -2.16 38.90
N VAL A 540 -4.38 -2.72 39.47
CA VAL A 540 -4.90 -4.03 39.09
C VAL A 540 -6.04 -3.83 38.10
N VAL A 541 -5.85 -4.31 36.87
CA VAL A 541 -6.84 -4.19 35.79
C VAL A 541 -7.46 -5.55 35.51
N ASP A 542 -8.78 -5.62 35.61
CA ASP A 542 -9.56 -6.80 35.24
C ASP A 542 -10.85 -6.38 34.53
N HIS A 543 -11.20 -7.14 33.47
CA HIS A 543 -12.38 -6.87 32.63
C HIS A 543 -12.52 -5.38 32.22
N GLY A 544 -11.42 -4.72 31.93
CA GLY A 544 -11.39 -3.32 31.46
C GLY A 544 -11.64 -2.28 32.54
N LYS A 545 -11.56 -2.64 33.84
CA LYS A 545 -11.73 -1.74 34.97
C LYS A 545 -10.57 -1.85 35.94
N ILE A 546 -10.29 -0.78 36.68
CA ILE A 546 -9.40 -0.84 37.85
C ILE A 546 -10.17 -1.45 38.99
N VAL A 547 -9.72 -2.61 39.45
CA VAL A 547 -10.37 -3.36 40.55
C VAL A 547 -9.66 -3.19 41.88
N GLN A 548 -8.34 -2.94 41.87
CA GLN A 548 -7.54 -2.61 43.07
C GLN A 548 -6.48 -1.60 42.68
N HIS A 549 -6.09 -0.75 43.62
CA HIS A 549 -5.06 0.28 43.47
C HIS A 549 -4.41 0.56 44.81
N GLY A 550 -3.08 0.66 44.86
CA GLY A 550 -2.31 0.93 46.06
C GLY A 550 -0.85 0.52 45.95
N THR A 551 -0.15 0.49 47.05
CA THR A 551 1.21 -0.03 47.20
C THR A 551 1.21 -1.55 47.37
N HIS A 552 2.36 -2.19 47.24
CA HIS A 552 2.52 -3.63 47.49
C HIS A 552 1.98 -4.03 48.89
N THR A 553 2.35 -3.26 49.94
CA THR A 553 1.95 -3.55 51.31
C THR A 553 0.43 -3.45 51.50
N GLU A 554 -0.18 -2.38 51.03
CA GLU A 554 -1.62 -2.15 51.13
C GLU A 554 -2.43 -3.23 50.41
N LEU A 555 -1.97 -3.63 49.21
CA LEU A 555 -2.68 -4.63 48.39
C LEU A 555 -2.48 -6.07 48.88
N MET A 556 -1.40 -6.35 49.61
CA MET A 556 -1.19 -7.63 50.28
C MET A 556 -2.07 -7.84 51.52
N GLU A 557 -2.49 -6.76 52.16
CA GLU A 557 -3.43 -6.77 53.31
C GLU A 557 -4.89 -6.98 52.84
N GLN A 558 -5.18 -6.69 51.56
CA GLN A 558 -6.52 -6.83 50.99
C GLN A 558 -6.69 -8.19 50.35
N ASP A 559 -7.81 -8.86 50.58
CA ASP A 559 -8.20 -10.02 49.79
C ASP A 559 -8.60 -9.58 48.38
N GLY A 560 -7.97 -10.14 47.34
CA GLY A 560 -8.26 -9.77 45.98
C GLY A 560 -7.31 -10.37 44.94
N ILE A 561 -7.48 -9.90 43.72
CA ILE A 561 -6.73 -10.42 42.55
C ILE A 561 -5.21 -10.26 42.75
N TYR A 562 -4.76 -9.15 43.36
CA TYR A 562 -3.35 -8.90 43.57
C TYR A 562 -2.69 -9.94 44.50
N ARG A 563 -3.30 -10.21 45.64
CA ARG A 563 -2.78 -11.17 46.60
C ARG A 563 -2.71 -12.58 46.03
N ASN A 564 -3.75 -12.99 45.28
CA ASN A 564 -3.77 -14.26 44.58
C ASN A 564 -2.66 -14.34 43.52
N PHE A 565 -2.52 -13.28 42.71
CA PHE A 565 -1.47 -13.16 41.69
C PHE A 565 -0.06 -13.30 42.28
N ILE A 566 0.21 -12.68 43.44
CA ILE A 566 1.48 -12.76 44.12
C ILE A 566 1.68 -14.17 44.73
N GLY A 567 0.62 -14.74 45.32
CA GLY A 567 0.63 -16.09 45.91
C GLY A 567 1.00 -17.18 44.89
N GLU A 568 0.26 -17.24 43.78
CA GLU A 568 0.51 -18.19 42.69
C GLU A 568 1.94 -18.09 42.14
N ARG A 569 2.47 -16.89 42.01
CA ARG A 569 3.84 -16.67 41.50
C ARG A 569 4.93 -17.00 42.51
N ARG A 570 4.70 -16.80 43.80
CA ARG A 570 5.61 -17.26 44.84
C ARG A 570 5.66 -18.77 44.90
N GLU A 571 4.52 -19.47 44.79
CA GLU A 571 4.45 -20.90 44.69
C GLU A 571 5.18 -21.43 43.45
N ALA A 572 4.94 -20.82 42.27
CA ALA A 572 5.64 -21.20 41.06
C ALA A 572 7.17 -20.97 41.14
N ALA A 573 7.61 -19.88 41.78
CA ALA A 573 9.04 -19.60 41.97
C ALA A 573 9.70 -20.55 43.01
N SER A 574 8.92 -21.07 43.97
CA SER A 574 9.39 -22.01 44.99
C SER A 574 9.38 -23.48 44.53
N TRP A 575 8.75 -23.73 43.38
CA TRP A 575 8.62 -25.10 42.83
C TRP A 575 9.99 -25.59 42.31
N LYS A 576 10.73 -26.26 43.18
CA LYS A 576 11.94 -26.99 42.82
C LYS A 576 11.54 -28.34 42.28
N VAL A 577 11.92 -28.64 41.07
CA VAL A 577 11.89 -30.00 40.54
C VAL A 577 12.79 -30.83 41.43
N HIS A 578 12.22 -31.64 42.28
CA HIS A 578 12.98 -32.68 42.99
C HIS A 578 13.55 -33.63 41.94
N LYS A 579 14.88 -33.63 41.82
CA LYS A 579 15.62 -34.62 41.04
C LYS A 579 15.52 -36.00 41.71
#